data_7e301bdcd8ef7a9a1a2c2ecc91266aea
#
_entry.id   7e301bdcd8ef7a9a1a2c2ecc91266aea
#
_cell.length_a   1.000
_cell.length_b   1.000
_cell.length_c   1.000
_cell.angle_alpha   90.00
_cell.angle_beta   90.00
_cell.angle_gamma   90.00
#
_symmetry.space_group_name_H-M   'P 1'
#
loop_
_entity.id
_entity.type
_entity.pdbx_description
1 polymer ?
#
loop_
_entity_poly.entity_id
_entity_poly.type
_entity_poly.pdbx_seq_one_letter_code
_entity_poly.pdbx_strand_id
1 'polypeptide(L)'
;MRRVFVLVLVIASSVAAIADEGMWTFDNVPRQVIAKKYGVTLTDQWLQRLQQSVVRLETGCSASFVSPEVLVLTNHHCVEACLAELSSKEKSLVADGFLAKTRDEEKACQTQVADVLTAMEEVTAKIN
;
A
#
# COMPACT_ATOMS: atom_id res chain seq x y z
N MET A 1 -29.98 -36.67 -15.26
CA MET A 1 -28.72 -37.07 -14.60
C MET A 1 -27.56 -36.11 -14.85
N ARG A 2 -27.20 -35.75 -16.11
CA ARG A 2 -26.09 -34.85 -16.40
C ARG A 2 -26.19 -33.44 -15.77
N ARG A 3 -27.40 -32.85 -15.68
CA ARG A 3 -27.64 -31.53 -15.08
C ARG A 3 -27.49 -31.55 -13.54
N VAL A 4 -27.90 -32.63 -12.90
CA VAL A 4 -27.73 -32.81 -11.44
C VAL A 4 -26.26 -32.99 -11.08
N PHE A 5 -25.50 -33.73 -11.91
CA PHE A 5 -24.05 -33.93 -11.71
C PHE A 5 -23.25 -32.59 -11.81
N VAL A 6 -23.63 -31.72 -12.76
CA VAL A 6 -23.02 -30.39 -12.89
C VAL A 6 -23.34 -29.49 -11.70
N LEU A 7 -24.57 -29.56 -11.17
CA LEU A 7 -24.97 -28.76 -9.99
C LEU A 7 -24.23 -29.23 -8.73
N VAL A 8 -24.07 -30.53 -8.53
CA VAL A 8 -23.29 -31.08 -7.42
C VAL A 8 -21.81 -30.72 -7.53
N LEU A 9 -21.23 -30.70 -8.74
CA LEU A 9 -19.85 -30.32 -8.96
C LEU A 9 -19.60 -28.83 -8.65
N VAL A 10 -20.53 -27.96 -9.00
CA VAL A 10 -20.46 -26.51 -8.71
C VAL A 10 -20.57 -26.23 -7.21
N ILE A 11 -21.42 -26.97 -6.49
CA ILE A 11 -21.57 -26.83 -5.02
C ILE A 11 -20.34 -27.38 -4.30
N ALA A 12 -19.73 -28.46 -4.80
CA ALA A 12 -18.53 -29.05 -4.21
C ALA A 12 -17.27 -28.20 -4.42
N SER A 13 -17.26 -27.30 -5.42
CA SER A 13 -16.12 -26.40 -5.69
C SER A 13 -16.17 -25.08 -4.91
N SER A 14 -17.22 -24.80 -4.14
CA SER A 14 -17.26 -23.68 -3.19
C SER A 14 -16.41 -24.01 -1.95
N VAL A 15 -15.11 -24.10 -2.13
CA VAL A 15 -14.17 -24.06 -0.99
C VAL A 15 -14.37 -22.70 -0.34
N ALA A 16 -14.93 -22.67 0.87
CA ALA A 16 -15.03 -21.43 1.63
C ALA A 16 -13.61 -20.87 1.78
N ALA A 17 -13.33 -19.78 1.08
CA ALA A 17 -12.10 -19.04 1.28
C ALA A 17 -12.19 -18.41 2.68
N ILE A 18 -11.67 -19.12 3.69
CA ILE A 18 -11.57 -18.61 5.07
C ILE A 18 -10.41 -17.61 5.04
N ALA A 19 -10.74 -16.34 4.99
CA ALA A 19 -9.77 -15.28 5.21
C ALA A 19 -9.41 -15.21 6.70
N ASP A 20 -8.17 -14.87 7.01
CA ASP A 20 -7.78 -14.59 8.38
C ASP A 20 -8.33 -13.24 8.80
N GLU A 21 -8.90 -13.17 9.98
CA GLU A 21 -9.35 -11.93 10.59
C GLU A 21 -8.19 -11.22 11.26
N GLY A 22 -8.20 -9.91 11.20
CA GLY A 22 -7.28 -9.07 11.95
C GLY A 22 -6.72 -7.91 11.13
N MET A 23 -6.43 -6.85 11.85
CA MET A 23 -5.66 -5.71 11.37
C MET A 23 -4.45 -5.57 12.30
N TRP A 24 -3.27 -5.90 11.79
CA TRP A 24 -2.06 -6.01 12.58
C TRP A 24 -1.16 -4.81 12.35
N THR A 25 -0.66 -4.23 13.44
CA THR A 25 0.40 -3.23 13.39
C THR A 25 1.77 -3.90 13.17
N PHE A 26 2.76 -3.16 12.68
CA PHE A 26 4.08 -3.71 12.36
C PHE A 26 4.81 -4.29 13.58
N ASP A 27 4.54 -3.77 14.78
CA ASP A 27 5.08 -4.24 16.06
C ASP A 27 4.34 -5.45 16.64
N ASN A 28 3.11 -5.72 16.16
CA ASN A 28 2.26 -6.79 16.70
C ASN A 28 1.75 -7.76 15.61
N VAL A 29 2.63 -8.16 14.70
CA VAL A 29 2.29 -9.14 13.66
C VAL A 29 2.29 -10.55 14.24
N PRO A 30 1.26 -11.40 13.99
CA PRO A 30 1.16 -12.76 14.51
C PRO A 30 2.08 -13.72 13.76
N ARG A 31 3.39 -13.55 13.89
CA ARG A 31 4.43 -14.24 13.11
C ARG A 31 4.33 -15.76 13.20
N GLN A 32 4.03 -16.30 14.40
CA GLN A 32 3.90 -17.76 14.60
C GLN A 32 2.69 -18.34 13.85
N VAL A 33 1.58 -17.62 13.85
CA VAL A 33 0.37 -18.04 13.11
C VAL A 33 0.65 -18.04 11.61
N ILE A 34 1.29 -16.99 11.12
CA ILE A 34 1.66 -16.85 9.69
C ILE A 34 2.64 -17.96 9.28
N ALA A 35 3.69 -18.19 10.08
CA ALA A 35 4.65 -19.25 9.82
C ALA A 35 4.00 -20.63 9.77
N LYS A 36 3.14 -20.94 10.73
CA LYS A 36 2.45 -22.24 10.82
C LYS A 36 1.45 -22.44 9.69
N LYS A 37 0.68 -21.40 9.34
CA LYS A 37 -0.43 -21.52 8.36
C LYS A 37 0.05 -21.40 6.91
N TYR A 38 1.02 -20.54 6.66
CA TYR A 38 1.46 -20.19 5.30
C TYR A 38 2.91 -20.61 4.99
N GLY A 39 3.65 -21.12 5.97
CA GLY A 39 5.06 -21.49 5.79
C GLY A 39 5.99 -20.29 5.58
N VAL A 40 5.56 -19.08 5.93
CA VAL A 40 6.32 -17.84 5.72
C VAL A 40 6.91 -17.36 7.03
N THR A 41 8.23 -17.15 7.05
CA THR A 41 8.93 -16.57 8.21
C THR A 41 9.13 -15.09 8.01
N LEU A 42 8.51 -14.28 8.86
CA LEU A 42 8.66 -12.82 8.86
C LEU A 42 9.80 -12.43 9.81
N THR A 43 10.90 -11.94 9.25
CA THR A 43 12.04 -11.44 10.03
C THR A 43 11.84 -9.99 10.47
N ASP A 44 12.53 -9.55 11.54
CA ASP A 44 12.51 -8.14 11.97
C ASP A 44 12.97 -7.21 10.85
N GLN A 45 14.03 -7.60 10.14
CA GLN A 45 14.56 -6.81 9.03
C GLN A 45 13.53 -6.65 7.89
N TRP A 46 12.75 -7.69 7.60
CA TRP A 46 11.71 -7.61 6.58
C TRP A 46 10.57 -6.68 7.00
N LEU A 47 10.10 -6.81 8.25
CA LEU A 47 9.04 -5.95 8.80
C LEU A 47 9.48 -4.48 8.89
N GLN A 48 10.71 -4.23 9.34
CA GLN A 48 11.28 -2.88 9.40
C GLN A 48 11.38 -2.26 8.00
N ARG A 49 11.84 -3.03 7.02
CA ARG A 49 11.90 -2.56 5.62
C ARG A 49 10.52 -2.25 5.08
N LEU A 50 9.54 -3.11 5.35
CA LEU A 50 8.16 -2.87 4.93
C LEU A 50 7.59 -1.61 5.59
N GLN A 51 7.76 -1.44 6.91
CA GLN A 51 7.31 -0.26 7.65
C GLN A 51 7.91 1.03 7.08
N GLN A 52 9.21 1.04 6.80
CA GLN A 52 9.90 2.20 6.24
C GLN A 52 9.55 2.47 4.76
N SER A 53 8.99 1.50 4.06
CA SER A 53 8.51 1.67 2.69
C SER A 53 7.10 2.23 2.61
N VAL A 54 6.30 2.09 3.67
CA VAL A 54 4.93 2.63 3.71
C VAL A 54 4.97 4.12 3.97
N VAL A 55 4.23 4.86 3.17
CA VAL A 55 4.17 6.33 3.22
C VAL A 55 2.73 6.76 3.40
N ARG A 56 2.49 7.72 4.29
CA ARG A 56 1.26 8.48 4.39
C ARG A 56 1.46 9.84 3.73
N LEU A 57 0.63 10.16 2.76
CA LEU A 57 0.59 11.50 2.19
C LEU A 57 -0.34 12.38 3.03
N GLU A 58 0.05 13.62 3.34
CA GLU A 58 -0.76 14.54 4.18
C GLU A 58 -2.15 14.81 3.57
N THR A 59 -2.31 14.62 2.28
CA THR A 59 -3.61 14.65 1.58
C THR A 59 -4.57 13.53 2.00
N GLY A 60 -4.14 12.62 2.88
CA GLY A 60 -4.94 11.49 3.38
C GLY A 60 -4.77 10.19 2.59
N CYS A 61 -3.86 10.15 1.64
CA CYS A 61 -3.57 8.97 0.82
C CYS A 61 -2.46 8.09 1.40
N SER A 62 -2.52 6.81 1.07
CA SER A 62 -1.42 5.87 1.28
C SER A 62 -0.53 5.81 0.04
N ALA A 63 0.77 5.64 0.26
CA ALA A 63 1.75 5.49 -0.78
C ALA A 63 2.86 4.50 -0.34
N SER A 64 3.79 4.20 -1.23
CA SER A 64 4.93 3.35 -0.91
C SER A 64 6.17 3.78 -1.68
N PHE A 65 7.33 3.75 -1.02
CA PHE A 65 8.61 3.81 -1.71
C PHE A 65 8.85 2.48 -2.44
N VAL A 66 9.11 2.55 -3.73
CA VAL A 66 9.31 1.38 -4.60
C VAL A 66 10.70 1.34 -5.24
N SER A 67 11.56 2.29 -4.90
CA SER A 67 12.97 2.30 -5.31
C SER A 67 13.86 2.88 -4.21
N PRO A 68 15.16 2.55 -4.20
CA PRO A 68 16.14 3.18 -3.30
C PRO A 68 16.35 4.68 -3.61
N GLU A 69 15.86 5.14 -4.76
CA GLU A 69 15.94 6.52 -5.22
C GLU A 69 14.67 7.32 -4.95
N VAL A 70 13.91 6.86 -3.93
CA VAL A 70 12.68 7.48 -3.40
C VAL A 70 11.54 7.63 -4.41
N LEU A 71 11.44 6.75 -5.41
CA LEU A 71 10.27 6.69 -6.27
C LEU A 71 9.06 6.26 -5.44
N VAL A 72 8.00 7.06 -5.47
CA VAL A 72 6.75 6.83 -4.71
C VAL A 72 5.66 6.31 -5.63
N LEU A 73 5.04 5.19 -5.24
CA LEU A 73 3.85 4.64 -5.88
C LEU A 73 2.62 5.03 -5.06
N THR A 74 1.64 5.64 -5.70
CA THR A 74 0.35 5.98 -5.10
C THR A 74 -0.77 5.97 -6.15
N ASN A 75 -2.00 6.31 -5.75
CA ASN A 75 -3.13 6.42 -6.67
C ASN A 75 -3.13 7.77 -7.42
N HIS A 76 -3.67 7.79 -8.62
CA HIS A 76 -3.75 8.99 -9.45
C HIS A 76 -4.44 10.16 -8.73
N HIS A 77 -5.59 9.92 -8.10
CA HIS A 77 -6.35 10.96 -7.40
C HIS A 77 -5.58 11.62 -6.24
N CYS A 78 -4.56 10.96 -5.71
CA CYS A 78 -3.74 11.50 -4.63
C CYS A 78 -2.77 12.61 -5.09
N VAL A 79 -2.49 12.66 -6.40
CA VAL A 79 -1.58 13.63 -7.01
C VAL A 79 -2.29 14.57 -8.00
N GLU A 80 -3.59 14.45 -8.16
CA GLU A 80 -4.37 15.23 -9.13
C GLU A 80 -4.27 16.74 -8.87
N ALA A 81 -4.32 17.17 -7.60
CA ALA A 81 -4.14 18.57 -7.23
C ALA A 81 -2.75 19.09 -7.65
N CYS A 82 -1.70 18.32 -7.43
CA CYS A 82 -0.35 18.65 -7.89
C CYS A 82 -0.27 18.73 -9.41
N LEU A 83 -0.88 17.79 -10.13
CA LEU A 83 -0.92 17.82 -11.60
C LEU A 83 -1.66 19.07 -12.10
N ALA A 84 -2.72 19.49 -11.41
CA ALA A 84 -3.45 20.72 -11.73
C ALA A 84 -2.56 21.97 -11.52
N GLU A 85 -1.83 22.07 -10.40
CA GLU A 85 -0.90 23.16 -10.11
C GLU A 85 0.25 23.26 -11.14
N LEU A 86 0.73 22.12 -11.62
CA LEU A 86 1.81 22.03 -12.60
C LEU A 86 1.34 22.19 -14.05
N SER A 87 0.02 22.24 -14.27
CA SER A 87 -0.59 22.43 -15.59
C SER A 87 -0.51 23.89 -16.04
N SER A 88 -0.50 24.12 -17.36
CA SER A 88 -0.63 25.44 -17.96
C SER A 88 -1.93 25.55 -18.76
N LYS A 89 -2.22 26.73 -19.30
CA LYS A 89 -3.38 26.93 -20.16
C LYS A 89 -3.29 26.13 -21.46
N GLU A 90 -2.07 25.89 -21.93
CA GLU A 90 -1.78 25.18 -23.18
C GLU A 90 -1.64 23.65 -22.97
N LYS A 91 -1.37 23.21 -21.74
CA LYS A 91 -1.13 21.80 -21.44
C LYS A 91 -1.70 21.40 -20.08
N SER A 92 -2.72 20.54 -20.10
CA SER A 92 -3.32 19.97 -18.91
C SER A 92 -2.66 18.64 -18.56
N LEU A 93 -1.85 18.62 -17.49
CA LEU A 93 -1.24 17.38 -17.04
C LEU A 93 -2.26 16.41 -16.41
N VAL A 94 -3.41 16.93 -15.96
CA VAL A 94 -4.51 16.10 -15.47
C VAL A 94 -5.18 15.32 -16.62
N ALA A 95 -5.40 15.97 -17.76
CA ALA A 95 -6.08 15.37 -18.91
C ALA A 95 -5.12 14.56 -19.80
N ASP A 96 -3.92 15.09 -20.04
CA ASP A 96 -2.94 14.54 -20.98
C ASP A 96 -2.00 13.52 -20.32
N GLY A 97 -1.96 13.52 -19.00
CA GLY A 97 -0.96 12.79 -18.22
C GLY A 97 0.42 13.44 -18.24
N PHE A 98 1.33 12.87 -17.43
CA PHE A 98 2.71 13.29 -17.34
C PHE A 98 3.64 12.09 -17.21
N LEU A 99 4.70 12.05 -18.00
CA LEU A 99 5.77 11.08 -17.90
C LEU A 99 7.11 11.78 -18.06
N ALA A 100 7.91 11.81 -16.98
CA ALA A 100 9.31 12.17 -17.04
C ALA A 100 10.11 10.99 -17.59
N LYS A 101 10.90 11.20 -18.63
CA LYS A 101 11.81 10.19 -19.22
C LYS A 101 13.18 10.22 -18.56
N THR A 102 13.54 11.34 -17.96
CA THR A 102 14.79 11.59 -17.24
C THR A 102 14.49 12.29 -15.92
N ARG A 103 15.44 12.29 -14.99
CA ARG A 103 15.31 13.01 -13.71
C ARG A 103 15.14 14.51 -13.86
N ASP A 104 15.80 15.10 -14.84
CA ASP A 104 15.73 16.55 -15.10
C ASP A 104 14.33 16.99 -15.58
N GLU A 105 13.55 16.06 -16.10
CA GLU A 105 12.15 16.30 -16.50
C GLU A 105 11.17 16.16 -15.33
N GLU A 106 11.60 15.56 -14.19
CA GLU A 106 10.74 15.37 -13.03
C GLU A 106 10.27 16.72 -12.46
N LYS A 107 9.04 16.75 -11.98
CA LYS A 107 8.41 17.93 -11.40
C LYS A 107 8.09 17.68 -9.93
N ALA A 108 8.48 18.61 -9.07
CA ALA A 108 8.17 18.54 -7.66
C ALA A 108 6.77 19.08 -7.37
N CYS A 109 5.99 18.33 -6.59
CA CYS A 109 4.75 18.79 -5.99
C CYS A 109 5.09 19.60 -4.73
N GLN A 110 4.93 20.92 -4.77
CA GLN A 110 5.32 21.82 -3.68
C GLN A 110 4.49 21.60 -2.40
N THR A 111 3.23 21.15 -2.56
CA THR A 111 2.26 20.97 -1.48
C THR A 111 2.17 19.54 -0.98
N GLN A 112 2.96 18.61 -1.53
CA GLN A 112 2.88 17.20 -1.17
C GLN A 112 3.93 16.84 -0.11
N VAL A 113 3.47 16.45 1.08
CA VAL A 113 4.32 15.95 2.16
C VAL A 113 4.08 14.44 2.35
N ALA A 114 5.15 13.73 2.60
CA ALA A 114 5.17 12.28 2.75
C ALA A 114 5.71 11.90 4.13
N ASP A 115 4.85 11.34 4.98
CA ASP A 115 5.20 10.87 6.31
C ASP A 115 5.61 9.41 6.28
N VAL A 116 6.69 9.07 6.96
CA VAL A 116 7.18 7.70 7.14
C VAL A 116 7.12 7.33 8.62
N LEU A 117 6.51 6.20 8.95
CA LEU A 117 6.47 5.68 10.32
C LEU A 117 7.85 5.13 10.71
N THR A 118 8.56 5.84 11.56
CA THR A 118 9.91 5.47 12.01
C THR A 118 9.90 4.62 13.27
N ALA A 119 8.96 4.86 14.19
CA ALA A 119 8.85 4.12 15.45
C ALA A 119 7.41 4.07 15.95
N MET A 120 7.10 3.04 16.73
CA MET A 120 5.87 2.87 17.50
C MET A 120 6.24 2.54 18.94
N GLU A 121 5.45 3.02 19.89
CA GLU A 121 5.64 2.76 21.32
C GLU A 121 4.30 2.37 21.97
N GLU A 122 4.31 1.27 22.74
CA GLU A 122 3.21 0.89 23.59
C GLU A 122 3.16 1.79 24.85
N VAL A 123 2.08 2.52 25.03
CA VAL A 123 1.97 3.52 26.11
C VAL A 123 0.88 3.20 27.14
N THR A 124 0.17 2.09 27.01
CA THR A 124 -0.95 1.71 27.90
C THR A 124 -0.53 1.73 29.37
N ALA A 125 0.64 1.20 29.68
CA ALA A 125 1.17 1.17 31.05
C ALA A 125 1.60 2.56 31.58
N LYS A 126 1.73 3.56 30.70
CA LYS A 126 2.08 4.94 31.10
C LYS A 126 0.84 5.81 31.38
N ILE A 127 -0.33 5.36 30.91
CA ILE A 127 -1.59 6.13 31.00
C ILE A 127 -2.48 5.64 32.15
N ASN A 128 -2.29 4.41 32.62
CA ASN A 128 -3.02 3.76 33.73
C ASN A 128 -2.38 4.04 35.09
#